data_d4a9343117550eeafb0b5ccfa6933829
#
_entry.id   d4a9343117550eeafb0b5ccfa6933829
#
_cell.length_a   1.000
_cell.length_b   1.000
_cell.length_c   1.000
_cell.angle_alpha   90.00
_cell.angle_beta   90.00
_cell.angle_gamma   90.00
#
_symmetry.space_group_name_H-M   'P 1'
#
loop_
_entity.id
_entity.type
_entity.pdbx_description
1 polymer ?
#
loop_
_entity_poly.entity_id
_entity_poly.type
_entity_poly.pdbx_seq_one_letter_code
_entity_poly.pdbx_strand_id
1 'polypeptide(L)'
;SAVKADATSASSSSAVKAETTSASSSSATKADATNASSSSAVKADATSASSSSAVKADATSASSSSAVKADATSVSTSSAVKSIKTSTLVSSEAKSATANIPSGGTVSDDITNNNDDHLLSYAANFHIFANKAKLSAHTNGNLAVGELVGNVNFGTNVHEGLVSKDLYYIGKLDSINASSFVSDQSGRTNKVVFGSGVSISIEDGQVFVDVNDSEQRLDHLKDTDVYQDSDGNNYIDIQGILDKLSDNSTTLYTQNIDNELISFDGQDQNSRTINVSSLKTNDNNQIIVDIKASDLEKNTPITIKGINKDSGPIIFNIVDDNGNPITGIVNVNSQIKLIYTDGTTRSNHETEDFSDAHILWNFGQSSAVNINAAFQGSVLAPKADIVVGQNLDGNIIGNSVTINAESHRWDFQQGSTTGSTTGSTTGSTTGSTTGST
;
A
#
# COMPACT_ATOMS: atom_id res chain seq x y z
N SER A 1 29.06 -29.47 -20.20
CA SER A 1 30.09 -28.93 -19.30
C SER A 1 31.48 -29.09 -19.94
N ALA A 2 32.23 -28.04 -20.13
CA ALA A 2 33.59 -28.05 -20.60
C ALA A 2 34.55 -27.76 -19.45
N VAL A 3 35.60 -28.57 -19.27
CA VAL A 3 36.66 -28.34 -18.25
C VAL A 3 37.62 -27.27 -18.75
N LYS A 4 37.91 -27.22 -20.03
CA LYS A 4 38.74 -26.21 -20.68
C LYS A 4 38.20 -25.91 -22.08
N ALA A 5 38.11 -24.66 -22.45
CA ALA A 5 37.74 -24.26 -23.80
C ALA A 5 38.83 -23.33 -24.35
N ASP A 6 39.54 -23.80 -25.39
CA ASP A 6 40.57 -23.05 -26.11
C ASP A 6 40.15 -22.91 -27.57
N ALA A 7 39.70 -21.73 -27.97
CA ALA A 7 39.30 -21.43 -29.34
C ALA A 7 39.19 -19.90 -29.55
N THR A 8 39.00 -19.47 -30.79
CA THR A 8 38.76 -18.03 -31.07
C THR A 8 37.47 -17.57 -30.41
N SER A 9 36.45 -18.43 -30.33
CA SER A 9 35.22 -18.19 -29.59
C SER A 9 34.72 -19.45 -28.89
N ALA A 10 34.39 -19.38 -27.62
CA ALA A 10 33.85 -20.50 -26.84
C ALA A 10 32.54 -20.08 -26.16
N SER A 11 31.52 -20.93 -26.25
CA SER A 11 30.24 -20.79 -25.56
C SER A 11 29.85 -22.07 -24.86
N SER A 12 29.61 -22.05 -23.56
CA SER A 12 29.21 -23.20 -22.77
C SER A 12 28.37 -22.83 -21.57
N SER A 13 27.53 -23.72 -21.07
CA SER A 13 26.77 -23.50 -19.84
C SER A 13 27.62 -23.57 -18.57
N SER A 14 28.69 -24.34 -18.58
CA SER A 14 29.67 -24.41 -17.49
C SER A 14 31.07 -24.68 -18.02
N ALA A 15 32.04 -23.89 -17.61
CA ALA A 15 33.45 -24.11 -17.92
C ALA A 15 34.32 -23.93 -16.67
N VAL A 16 35.28 -24.78 -16.43
CA VAL A 16 36.28 -24.60 -15.37
C VAL A 16 37.31 -23.56 -15.82
N LYS A 17 37.72 -23.57 -17.07
CA LYS A 17 38.64 -22.62 -17.66
C LYS A 17 38.23 -22.30 -19.10
N ALA A 18 38.18 -21.04 -19.46
CA ALA A 18 37.99 -20.56 -20.82
C ALA A 18 39.12 -19.65 -21.21
N GLU A 19 39.89 -19.99 -22.25
CA GLU A 19 41.02 -19.19 -22.81
C GLU A 19 40.76 -19.01 -24.29
N THR A 20 40.25 -17.84 -24.67
CA THR A 20 39.89 -17.55 -26.07
C THR A 20 39.90 -16.05 -26.36
N THR A 21 39.72 -15.65 -27.62
CA THR A 21 39.47 -14.25 -27.96
C THR A 21 38.10 -13.79 -27.39
N SER A 22 37.06 -14.67 -27.40
CA SER A 22 35.79 -14.36 -26.81
C SER A 22 35.24 -15.59 -26.11
N ALA A 23 34.88 -15.47 -24.82
CA ALA A 23 34.31 -16.53 -24.03
C ALA A 23 32.94 -16.11 -23.43
N SER A 24 31.94 -16.98 -23.55
CA SER A 24 30.63 -16.81 -22.95
C SER A 24 30.20 -18.08 -22.23
N SER A 25 29.91 -17.98 -20.93
CA SER A 25 29.42 -19.12 -20.13
C SER A 25 28.50 -18.69 -19.01
N SER A 26 27.62 -19.57 -18.56
CA SER A 26 26.80 -19.29 -17.39
C SER A 26 27.58 -19.40 -16.07
N SER A 27 28.59 -20.28 -16.02
CA SER A 27 29.49 -20.39 -14.87
C SER A 27 30.90 -20.71 -15.35
N ALA A 28 31.91 -19.99 -14.90
CA ALA A 28 33.32 -20.24 -15.17
C ALA A 28 34.15 -20.10 -13.90
N THR A 29 35.06 -21.05 -13.64
CA THR A 29 36.05 -20.91 -12.57
C THR A 29 37.13 -19.90 -12.96
N LYS A 30 37.54 -19.91 -14.21
CA LYS A 30 38.50 -18.96 -14.78
C LYS A 30 38.10 -18.60 -16.21
N ALA A 31 38.11 -17.33 -16.55
CA ALA A 31 37.96 -16.84 -17.93
C ALA A 31 39.11 -15.96 -18.30
N ASP A 32 39.95 -16.38 -19.25
CA ASP A 32 41.05 -15.61 -19.83
C ASP A 32 40.75 -15.34 -21.30
N ALA A 33 40.34 -14.15 -21.65
CA ALA A 33 39.98 -13.84 -23.02
C ALA A 33 40.06 -12.32 -23.30
N THR A 34 40.07 -11.93 -24.57
CA THR A 34 39.92 -10.50 -24.91
C THR A 34 38.54 -10.01 -24.42
N ASN A 35 37.49 -10.77 -24.63
CA ASN A 35 36.16 -10.48 -24.08
C ASN A 35 35.59 -11.72 -23.36
N ALA A 36 35.32 -11.61 -22.07
CA ALA A 36 34.73 -12.68 -21.29
C ALA A 36 33.37 -12.25 -20.71
N SER A 37 32.36 -13.07 -20.91
CA SER A 37 31.03 -12.86 -20.36
C SER A 37 30.54 -14.12 -19.63
N SER A 38 30.18 -14.00 -18.35
CA SER A 38 29.64 -15.12 -17.57
C SER A 38 28.70 -14.63 -16.48
N SER A 39 27.72 -15.45 -16.09
CA SER A 39 26.87 -15.14 -14.96
C SER A 39 27.59 -15.29 -13.62
N SER A 40 28.54 -16.25 -13.53
CA SER A 40 29.38 -16.41 -12.34
C SER A 40 30.79 -16.79 -12.75
N ALA A 41 31.78 -16.02 -12.28
CA ALA A 41 33.20 -16.33 -12.49
C ALA A 41 33.97 -16.22 -11.18
N VAL A 42 34.86 -17.20 -10.89
CA VAL A 42 35.78 -17.09 -9.76
C VAL A 42 36.94 -16.15 -10.14
N LYS A 43 37.42 -16.23 -11.35
CA LYS A 43 38.46 -15.32 -11.87
C LYS A 43 38.14 -14.94 -13.32
N ALA A 44 38.26 -13.66 -13.64
CA ALA A 44 38.14 -13.17 -15.00
C ALA A 44 39.40 -12.32 -15.31
N ASP A 45 40.25 -12.79 -16.22
CA ASP A 45 41.39 -12.08 -16.74
C ASP A 45 41.15 -11.77 -18.22
N ALA A 46 40.83 -10.53 -18.57
CA ALA A 46 40.46 -10.19 -19.93
C ALA A 46 40.68 -8.68 -20.24
N THR A 47 40.67 -8.32 -21.50
CA THR A 47 40.58 -6.91 -21.88
C THR A 47 39.24 -6.30 -21.46
N SER A 48 38.14 -7.08 -21.67
CA SER A 48 36.81 -6.72 -21.17
C SER A 48 36.14 -7.94 -20.51
N ALA A 49 35.73 -7.80 -19.26
CA ALA A 49 35.05 -8.87 -18.54
C ALA A 49 33.68 -8.39 -18.04
N SER A 50 32.64 -9.18 -18.28
CA SER A 50 31.30 -8.94 -17.79
C SER A 50 30.77 -10.18 -17.07
N SER A 51 30.38 -10.04 -15.81
CA SER A 51 29.79 -11.12 -15.03
C SER A 51 28.82 -10.61 -13.97
N SER A 52 27.80 -11.38 -13.63
CA SER A 52 26.91 -11.04 -12.53
C SER A 52 27.56 -11.26 -11.17
N SER A 53 28.45 -12.25 -11.03
CA SER A 53 29.24 -12.44 -9.82
C SER A 53 30.67 -12.84 -10.17
N ALA A 54 31.67 -12.11 -9.66
CA ALA A 54 33.07 -12.45 -9.82
C ALA A 54 33.80 -12.38 -8.46
N VAL A 55 34.63 -13.38 -8.16
CA VAL A 55 35.51 -13.35 -6.99
C VAL A 55 36.73 -12.47 -7.28
N LYS A 56 37.27 -12.55 -8.48
CA LYS A 56 38.38 -11.71 -8.94
C LYS A 56 38.20 -11.30 -10.40
N ALA A 57 38.36 -10.05 -10.70
CA ALA A 57 38.35 -9.55 -12.07
C ALA A 57 39.67 -8.75 -12.32
N ASP A 58 40.52 -9.24 -13.21
CA ASP A 58 41.73 -8.55 -13.70
C ASP A 58 41.49 -8.24 -15.17
N ALA A 59 41.17 -7.00 -15.50
CA ALA A 59 40.84 -6.62 -16.88
C ALA A 59 41.10 -5.15 -17.15
N THR A 60 41.18 -4.77 -18.41
CA THR A 60 41.20 -3.35 -18.80
C THR A 60 39.85 -2.72 -18.48
N SER A 61 38.74 -3.42 -18.75
CA SER A 61 37.41 -3.01 -18.34
C SER A 61 36.68 -4.21 -17.74
N ALA A 62 36.13 -4.05 -16.54
CA ALA A 62 35.38 -5.10 -15.88
C ALA A 62 33.97 -4.57 -15.43
N SER A 63 32.93 -5.35 -15.71
CA SER A 63 31.57 -5.08 -15.26
C SER A 63 31.03 -6.29 -14.53
N SER A 64 30.64 -6.12 -13.26
CA SER A 64 30.01 -7.20 -12.49
C SER A 64 29.02 -6.67 -11.47
N SER A 65 28.00 -7.42 -11.15
CA SER A 65 27.04 -7.07 -10.11
C SER A 65 27.62 -7.28 -8.71
N SER A 66 28.51 -8.24 -8.53
CA SER A 66 29.24 -8.46 -7.27
C SER A 66 30.67 -8.91 -7.54
N ALA A 67 31.66 -8.20 -6.97
CA ALA A 67 33.06 -8.58 -7.06
C ALA A 67 33.75 -8.55 -5.70
N VAL A 68 34.52 -9.58 -5.36
CA VAL A 68 35.34 -9.61 -4.15
C VAL A 68 36.62 -8.79 -4.34
N LYS A 69 37.23 -8.85 -5.50
CA LYS A 69 38.39 -8.08 -5.86
C LYS A 69 38.34 -7.67 -7.34
N ALA A 70 38.58 -6.42 -7.64
CA ALA A 70 38.68 -5.92 -9.00
C ALA A 70 40.01 -5.17 -9.18
N ASP A 71 40.86 -5.64 -10.09
CA ASP A 71 42.06 -4.96 -10.56
C ASP A 71 41.87 -4.61 -12.05
N ALA A 72 41.40 -3.42 -12.36
CA ALA A 72 41.11 -3.02 -13.72
C ALA A 72 41.37 -1.54 -13.96
N THR A 73 41.56 -1.13 -15.22
CA THR A 73 41.66 0.29 -15.59
C THR A 73 40.31 0.99 -15.44
N SER A 74 39.22 0.31 -15.75
CA SER A 74 37.86 0.79 -15.42
C SER A 74 36.99 -0.37 -14.94
N VAL A 75 36.28 -0.16 -13.83
CA VAL A 75 35.41 -1.16 -13.20
C VAL A 75 34.04 -0.56 -12.98
N SER A 76 33.01 -1.27 -13.42
CA SER A 76 31.64 -0.98 -13.09
C SER A 76 31.09 -2.15 -12.24
N THR A 77 30.80 -1.90 -10.98
CA THR A 77 30.25 -2.91 -10.05
C THR A 77 29.12 -2.32 -9.23
N SER A 78 28.09 -3.10 -8.97
CA SER A 78 27.02 -2.73 -8.04
C SER A 78 27.39 -2.99 -6.57
N SER A 79 28.33 -3.92 -6.30
CA SER A 79 28.86 -4.14 -4.95
C SER A 79 30.30 -4.60 -4.99
N ALA A 80 31.22 -3.84 -4.42
CA ALA A 80 32.64 -4.18 -4.33
C ALA A 80 33.12 -4.28 -2.87
N VAL A 81 33.71 -5.39 -2.46
CA VAL A 81 34.11 -5.68 -1.09
C VAL A 81 35.55 -5.23 -0.76
N LYS A 82 36.41 -4.93 -1.73
CA LYS A 82 37.78 -4.44 -1.43
C LYS A 82 38.51 -3.67 -2.54
N SER A 83 38.93 -2.51 -2.15
CA SER A 83 40.00 -1.59 -2.60
C SER A 83 40.62 -1.71 -3.98
N ILE A 84 40.43 -0.68 -4.74
CA ILE A 84 41.10 -0.35 -5.98
C ILE A 84 42.55 0.12 -5.68
N LYS A 85 43.56 -0.53 -6.26
CA LYS A 85 44.88 0.08 -6.42
C LYS A 85 45.01 0.54 -7.86
N THR A 86 44.74 1.76 -8.08
CA THR A 86 45.43 2.69 -9.03
C THR A 86 44.55 3.91 -9.20
N SER A 87 45.16 5.04 -9.03
CA SER A 87 44.62 6.34 -9.31
C SER A 87 44.36 6.49 -10.82
N THR A 88 43.12 6.42 -11.20
CA THR A 88 42.66 7.12 -12.39
C THR A 88 41.40 7.85 -11.97
N LEU A 89 41.45 9.15 -12.12
CA LEU A 89 40.32 10.02 -11.99
C LEU A 89 39.16 9.44 -12.83
N VAL A 90 38.27 8.66 -12.17
CA VAL A 90 36.92 8.62 -12.62
C VAL A 90 36.36 9.96 -12.18
N SER A 91 36.11 10.84 -13.13
CA SER A 91 35.07 11.81 -12.91
C SER A 91 33.77 10.96 -12.78
N SER A 92 33.51 10.45 -11.58
CA SER A 92 32.16 10.38 -11.16
C SER A 92 31.67 11.81 -11.32
N GLU A 93 30.88 12.09 -12.32
CA GLU A 93 29.92 13.17 -12.16
C GLU A 93 29.34 12.89 -10.78
N ALA A 94 29.63 13.78 -9.85
CA ALA A 94 29.04 13.72 -8.53
C ALA A 94 27.53 13.62 -8.80
N LYS A 95 26.93 12.47 -8.47
CA LYS A 95 25.49 12.35 -8.42
C LYS A 95 25.05 13.60 -7.67
N SER A 96 24.32 14.44 -8.36
CA SER A 96 23.88 15.75 -7.94
C SER A 96 23.55 15.73 -6.45
N ALA A 97 23.97 16.72 -5.71
CA ALA A 97 23.76 16.83 -4.28
C ALA A 97 22.37 16.32 -3.96
N THR A 98 22.28 15.39 -3.02
CA THR A 98 21.01 14.87 -2.49
C THR A 98 20.12 16.08 -2.25
N ALA A 99 19.09 16.25 -3.07
CA ALA A 99 18.15 17.35 -2.88
C ALA A 99 17.66 17.25 -1.43
N ASN A 100 17.65 18.38 -0.74
CA ASN A 100 17.18 18.40 0.64
C ASN A 100 15.66 18.16 0.61
N ILE A 101 15.24 16.88 0.69
CA ILE A 101 13.85 16.51 0.68
C ILE A 101 13.20 17.08 1.96
N PRO A 102 12.15 17.90 1.85
CA PRO A 102 11.53 18.49 3.03
C PRO A 102 10.90 17.44 3.94
N SER A 103 10.86 17.75 5.23
CA SER A 103 10.14 16.91 6.21
C SER A 103 8.65 16.84 5.88
N GLY A 104 8.07 15.65 6.02
CA GLY A 104 6.64 15.42 5.87
C GLY A 104 5.79 16.08 6.97
N GLY A 105 6.41 16.50 8.07
CA GLY A 105 5.67 16.92 9.28
C GLY A 105 5.01 15.73 9.96
N THR A 106 3.77 15.89 10.38
CA THR A 106 2.96 14.82 10.97
C THR A 106 1.63 14.68 10.23
N VAL A 107 0.99 13.52 10.34
CA VAL A 107 -0.31 13.27 9.70
C VAL A 107 -1.39 14.23 10.21
N SER A 108 -1.30 14.70 11.44
CA SER A 108 -2.22 15.69 12.03
C SER A 108 -2.11 17.09 11.40
N ASP A 109 -1.00 17.40 10.74
CA ASP A 109 -0.84 18.65 10.00
C ASP A 109 -1.70 18.67 8.71
N ASP A 110 -1.92 17.50 8.12
CA ASP A 110 -2.67 17.34 6.87
C ASP A 110 -4.12 16.89 7.07
N ILE A 111 -4.39 16.08 8.08
CA ILE A 111 -5.72 15.58 8.41
C ILE A 111 -6.18 16.22 9.71
N THR A 112 -6.96 17.29 9.57
CA THR A 112 -7.40 18.15 10.69
C THR A 112 -8.75 17.75 11.28
N ASN A 113 -9.47 16.83 10.65
CA ASN A 113 -10.70 16.28 11.21
C ASN A 113 -10.39 15.55 12.52
N ASN A 114 -11.35 15.59 13.47
CA ASN A 114 -11.16 15.02 14.80
C ASN A 114 -10.96 13.49 14.77
N ASN A 115 -9.73 13.06 14.40
CA ASN A 115 -9.41 11.65 14.21
C ASN A 115 -9.33 10.84 15.51
N ASP A 116 -9.27 11.51 16.66
CA ASP A 116 -9.27 10.84 17.96
C ASP A 116 -10.65 10.26 18.29
N ASP A 117 -11.72 10.91 17.83
CA ASP A 117 -13.10 10.44 18.00
C ASP A 117 -13.60 9.61 16.81
N HIS A 118 -12.82 9.52 15.73
CA HIS A 118 -13.19 8.68 14.59
C HIS A 118 -12.88 7.22 14.87
N LEU A 119 -13.86 6.33 14.61
CA LEU A 119 -13.74 4.89 14.86
C LEU A 119 -12.52 4.27 14.21
N LEU A 120 -12.19 4.70 12.99
CA LEU A 120 -11.03 4.25 12.23
C LEU A 120 -9.81 5.16 12.38
N SER A 121 -9.86 6.18 13.26
CA SER A 121 -8.76 7.13 13.46
C SER A 121 -8.24 7.67 12.11
N TYR A 122 -6.95 7.94 11.97
CA TYR A 122 -6.33 8.39 10.72
C TYR A 122 -6.49 7.40 9.57
N ALA A 123 -6.66 6.10 9.86
CA ALA A 123 -6.83 5.07 8.83
C ALA A 123 -8.08 5.28 7.96
N ALA A 124 -9.10 6.01 8.44
CA ALA A 124 -10.28 6.38 7.67
C ALA A 124 -9.97 7.16 6.37
N ASN A 125 -8.81 7.80 6.30
CA ASN A 125 -8.42 8.66 5.17
C ASN A 125 -7.56 7.93 4.13
N PHE A 126 -7.37 6.62 4.29
CA PHE A 126 -6.54 5.80 3.40
C PHE A 126 -7.32 4.60 2.91
N HIS A 127 -7.19 4.31 1.62
CA HIS A 127 -7.74 3.09 1.06
C HIS A 127 -7.09 1.84 1.69
N ILE A 128 -5.76 1.84 1.80
CA ILE A 128 -5.02 0.77 2.47
C ILE A 128 -4.22 1.36 3.63
N PHE A 129 -4.41 0.78 4.81
CA PHE A 129 -3.66 1.11 6.02
C PHE A 129 -3.11 -0.16 6.66
N ALA A 130 -1.78 -0.34 6.64
CA ALA A 130 -1.16 -1.57 7.09
C ALA A 130 0.32 -1.42 7.44
N ASN A 131 0.87 -2.35 8.23
CA ASN A 131 2.32 -2.47 8.40
C ASN A 131 3.00 -2.87 7.09
N LYS A 132 2.35 -3.70 6.26
CA LYS A 132 2.88 -4.12 4.96
C LYS A 132 1.78 -4.21 3.92
N ALA A 133 2.04 -3.72 2.71
CA ALA A 133 1.17 -3.92 1.56
C ALA A 133 1.93 -4.56 0.39
N LYS A 134 1.28 -5.55 -0.24
CA LYS A 134 1.72 -6.15 -1.49
C LYS A 134 0.64 -5.97 -2.54
N LEU A 135 0.96 -5.21 -3.59
CA LEU A 135 0.02 -4.89 -4.65
C LEU A 135 0.38 -5.66 -5.92
N SER A 136 -0.50 -6.54 -6.35
CA SER A 136 -0.35 -7.36 -7.55
C SER A 136 -1.44 -7.09 -8.60
N ALA A 137 -2.43 -6.29 -8.26
CA ALA A 137 -3.51 -5.85 -9.13
C ALA A 137 -3.75 -4.35 -8.99
N HIS A 138 -4.44 -3.77 -9.96
CA HIS A 138 -4.79 -2.36 -9.98
C HIS A 138 -5.52 -1.95 -8.69
N THR A 139 -5.08 -0.85 -8.11
CA THR A 139 -5.57 -0.37 -6.80
C THR A 139 -5.89 1.12 -6.92
N ASN A 140 -7.17 1.46 -6.89
CA ASN A 140 -7.64 2.85 -6.98
C ASN A 140 -7.79 3.43 -5.58
N GLY A 141 -6.68 3.87 -5.00
CA GLY A 141 -6.71 4.47 -3.68
C GLY A 141 -5.33 4.79 -3.13
N ASN A 142 -5.30 5.65 -2.13
CA ASN A 142 -4.10 6.08 -1.45
C ASN A 142 -3.68 5.08 -0.35
N LEU A 143 -2.43 5.17 0.06
CA LEU A 143 -1.81 4.22 0.98
C LEU A 143 -1.18 4.93 2.17
N ALA A 144 -1.30 4.33 3.36
CA ALA A 144 -0.38 4.56 4.48
C ALA A 144 0.14 3.19 4.93
N VAL A 145 1.39 2.89 4.62
CA VAL A 145 1.97 1.57 4.84
C VAL A 145 3.40 1.63 5.38
N GLY A 146 3.71 0.74 6.31
CA GLY A 146 5.06 0.61 6.85
C GLY A 146 6.06 0.08 5.80
N GLU A 147 5.63 -0.86 4.93
CA GLU A 147 6.43 -1.41 3.83
C GLU A 147 5.56 -1.63 2.60
N LEU A 148 6.04 -1.22 1.43
CA LEU A 148 5.37 -1.41 0.14
C LEU A 148 6.13 -2.36 -0.78
N VAL A 149 5.42 -3.37 -1.28
CA VAL A 149 5.79 -4.19 -2.43
C VAL A 149 4.79 -3.87 -3.53
N GLY A 150 5.09 -2.89 -4.38
CA GLY A 150 4.15 -2.33 -5.35
C GLY A 150 4.69 -2.44 -6.78
N ASN A 151 4.13 -3.37 -7.58
CA ASN A 151 4.52 -3.55 -8.98
C ASN A 151 3.38 -3.19 -9.94
N VAL A 152 2.43 -2.38 -9.48
CA VAL A 152 1.24 -1.97 -10.21
C VAL A 152 0.96 -0.50 -9.98
N ASN A 153 0.12 0.08 -10.80
CA ASN A 153 -0.40 1.41 -10.56
C ASN A 153 -1.34 1.39 -9.37
N PHE A 154 -1.16 2.37 -8.50
CA PHE A 154 -2.08 2.66 -7.40
C PHE A 154 -2.33 4.17 -7.38
N GLY A 155 -3.04 4.65 -6.40
CA GLY A 155 -3.38 6.05 -6.27
C GLY A 155 -4.88 6.22 -6.20
N THR A 156 -5.33 7.44 -6.04
CA THR A 156 -6.73 7.74 -5.92
C THR A 156 -7.30 8.13 -7.28
N ASN A 157 -8.08 7.24 -7.88
CA ASN A 157 -8.90 7.53 -9.03
C ASN A 157 -10.36 7.66 -8.57
N VAL A 158 -10.71 8.83 -8.05
CA VAL A 158 -12.04 9.17 -7.56
C VAL A 158 -12.59 10.35 -8.34
N HIS A 159 -13.91 10.53 -8.27
CA HIS A 159 -14.57 11.64 -8.95
C HIS A 159 -13.96 12.99 -8.56
N GLU A 160 -13.83 13.88 -9.54
CA GLU A 160 -13.25 15.21 -9.36
C GLU A 160 -13.99 16.00 -8.26
N GLY A 161 -13.22 16.59 -7.35
CA GLY A 161 -13.76 17.37 -6.24
C GLY A 161 -14.04 16.60 -4.95
N LEU A 162 -14.02 15.26 -4.96
CA LEU A 162 -14.15 14.46 -3.72
C LEU A 162 -12.92 14.58 -2.83
N VAL A 163 -11.75 14.63 -3.44
CA VAL A 163 -10.46 14.71 -2.74
C VAL A 163 -9.67 15.87 -3.32
N SER A 164 -9.23 16.79 -2.49
CA SER A 164 -8.37 17.92 -2.89
C SER A 164 -6.87 17.61 -2.80
N LYS A 165 -6.50 16.67 -1.91
CA LYS A 165 -5.13 16.24 -1.70
C LYS A 165 -5.08 14.73 -1.48
N ASP A 166 -4.28 14.04 -2.29
CA ASP A 166 -3.97 12.62 -2.10
C ASP A 166 -2.76 12.49 -1.19
N LEU A 167 -2.98 11.90 -0.01
CA LEU A 167 -1.94 11.65 0.97
C LEU A 167 -1.44 10.23 0.84
N TYR A 168 -0.11 10.06 0.88
CA TYR A 168 0.55 8.77 0.88
C TYR A 168 1.63 8.73 1.96
N TYR A 169 1.75 7.59 2.62
CA TYR A 169 2.92 7.28 3.45
C TYR A 169 3.47 5.90 3.09
N ILE A 170 4.77 5.85 2.83
CA ILE A 170 5.48 4.61 2.49
C ILE A 170 6.76 4.58 3.32
N GLY A 171 6.74 3.86 4.45
CA GLY A 171 7.86 3.82 5.39
C GLY A 171 9.10 3.12 4.82
N LYS A 172 8.90 2.01 4.12
CA LYS A 172 9.91 1.23 3.40
C LYS A 172 9.41 0.88 2.00
N LEU A 173 10.32 0.89 1.05
CA LEU A 173 10.01 0.61 -0.35
C LEU A 173 10.82 -0.58 -0.84
N ASP A 174 10.14 -1.68 -1.18
CA ASP A 174 10.74 -2.90 -1.71
C ASP A 174 10.63 -2.96 -3.25
N SER A 175 9.50 -2.51 -3.80
CA SER A 175 9.33 -2.34 -5.25
C SER A 175 8.27 -1.30 -5.57
N ILE A 176 8.45 -0.63 -6.73
CA ILE A 176 7.52 0.36 -7.27
C ILE A 176 7.71 0.50 -8.79
N ASN A 177 6.65 0.81 -9.52
CA ASN A 177 6.70 1.14 -10.95
C ASN A 177 6.79 2.65 -11.18
N ALA A 178 7.30 3.05 -12.33
CA ALA A 178 7.33 4.46 -12.76
C ALA A 178 5.94 5.12 -12.71
N SER A 179 4.92 4.41 -13.16
CA SER A 179 3.53 4.86 -13.25
C SER A 179 2.67 4.51 -12.04
N SER A 180 3.27 4.22 -10.87
CA SER A 180 2.53 3.77 -9.69
C SER A 180 1.53 4.79 -9.19
N PHE A 181 1.91 6.08 -9.17
CA PHE A 181 0.99 7.15 -8.79
C PHE A 181 0.13 7.58 -9.97
N VAL A 182 -1.14 7.86 -9.72
CA VAL A 182 -2.04 8.41 -10.73
C VAL A 182 -1.73 9.90 -10.91
N SER A 183 -1.69 10.36 -12.15
CA SER A 183 -1.44 11.78 -12.46
C SER A 183 -2.53 12.66 -11.88
N ASP A 184 -2.13 13.84 -11.43
CA ASP A 184 -3.04 14.86 -10.92
C ASP A 184 -4.13 15.17 -11.94
N GLN A 185 -5.34 15.21 -11.44
CA GLN A 185 -6.46 15.81 -12.16
C GLN A 185 -6.60 17.28 -11.74
N SER A 186 -7.35 18.05 -12.49
CA SER A 186 -7.55 19.45 -12.22
C SER A 186 -8.02 19.70 -10.76
N GLY A 187 -7.28 20.50 -10.02
CA GLY A 187 -7.60 20.87 -8.63
C GLY A 187 -7.12 19.90 -7.55
N ARG A 188 -6.48 18.77 -7.92
CA ARG A 188 -5.90 17.83 -6.94
C ARG A 188 -4.39 17.97 -6.83
N THR A 189 -3.86 17.73 -5.65
CA THR A 189 -2.43 17.72 -5.35
C THR A 189 -2.05 16.40 -4.68
N ASN A 190 -0.79 15.98 -4.85
CA ASN A 190 -0.24 14.85 -4.13
C ASN A 190 0.63 15.33 -2.95
N LYS A 191 0.64 14.56 -1.88
CA LYS A 191 1.67 14.59 -0.85
C LYS A 191 2.10 13.17 -0.55
N VAL A 192 3.34 12.83 -0.90
CA VAL A 192 3.92 11.52 -0.68
C VAL A 192 5.04 11.65 0.34
N VAL A 193 4.89 11.02 1.49
CA VAL A 193 5.92 11.00 2.52
C VAL A 193 6.56 9.62 2.54
N PHE A 194 7.86 9.58 2.29
CA PHE A 194 8.66 8.36 2.40
C PHE A 194 9.34 8.28 3.76
N GLY A 195 9.55 7.08 4.25
CA GLY A 195 10.35 6.85 5.44
C GLY A 195 11.81 7.28 5.26
N SER A 196 12.50 7.61 6.34
CA SER A 196 13.88 8.14 6.34
C SER A 196 14.89 7.20 5.67
N GLY A 197 14.59 5.89 5.58
CA GLY A 197 15.43 4.88 4.91
C GLY A 197 15.27 4.78 3.40
N VAL A 198 14.29 5.48 2.79
CA VAL A 198 14.10 5.48 1.34
C VAL A 198 15.05 6.50 0.71
N SER A 199 15.87 6.04 -0.23
CA SER A 199 16.77 6.94 -0.97
C SER A 199 15.99 7.66 -2.07
N ILE A 200 16.00 8.99 -2.04
CA ILE A 200 15.26 9.85 -2.96
C ILE A 200 16.24 10.80 -3.63
N SER A 201 16.13 10.96 -4.95
CA SER A 201 16.82 11.99 -5.70
C SER A 201 15.85 12.79 -6.56
N ILE A 202 16.19 14.05 -6.80
CA ILE A 202 15.43 14.96 -7.67
C ILE A 202 16.38 15.49 -8.73
N GLU A 203 16.05 15.27 -10.00
CA GLU A 203 16.80 15.72 -11.16
C GLU A 203 15.87 16.47 -12.11
N ASP A 204 16.14 17.74 -12.37
CA ASP A 204 15.31 18.62 -13.22
C ASP A 204 13.80 18.60 -12.87
N GLY A 205 13.49 18.55 -11.56
CA GLY A 205 12.11 18.49 -11.06
C GLY A 205 11.46 17.11 -11.17
N GLN A 206 12.17 16.11 -11.66
CA GLN A 206 11.74 14.70 -11.71
C GLN A 206 12.15 13.98 -10.43
N VAL A 207 11.26 13.15 -9.92
CA VAL A 207 11.46 12.37 -8.69
C VAL A 207 11.93 10.97 -9.03
N PHE A 208 12.97 10.53 -8.35
CA PHE A 208 13.52 9.18 -8.44
C PHE A 208 13.64 8.58 -7.03
N VAL A 209 13.48 7.28 -6.94
CA VAL A 209 13.72 6.49 -5.72
C VAL A 209 14.65 5.32 -6.03
N ASP A 210 15.54 4.99 -5.10
CA ASP A 210 16.34 3.78 -5.23
C ASP A 210 15.59 2.58 -4.68
N VAL A 211 15.46 1.54 -5.50
CA VAL A 211 14.85 0.26 -5.13
C VAL A 211 15.79 -0.86 -5.54
N ASN A 212 16.33 -1.59 -4.56
CA ASN A 212 17.25 -2.71 -4.78
C ASN A 212 18.45 -2.33 -5.68
N ASP A 213 19.11 -1.23 -5.37
CA ASP A 213 20.25 -0.67 -6.12
C ASP A 213 19.88 -0.25 -7.57
N SER A 214 18.63 -0.03 -7.85
CA SER A 214 18.12 0.45 -9.14
C SER A 214 17.32 1.73 -8.95
N GLU A 215 17.68 2.78 -9.67
CA GLU A 215 16.96 4.04 -9.67
C GLU A 215 15.66 3.91 -10.47
N GLN A 216 14.55 4.22 -9.83
CA GLN A 216 13.22 4.18 -10.42
C GLN A 216 12.64 5.59 -10.46
N ARG A 217 12.35 6.11 -11.66
CA ARG A 217 11.65 7.37 -11.83
C ARG A 217 10.17 7.20 -11.47
N LEU A 218 9.58 8.23 -10.84
CA LEU A 218 8.16 8.30 -10.50
C LEU A 218 7.49 9.35 -11.40
N ASP A 219 6.88 8.89 -12.49
CA ASP A 219 6.46 9.73 -13.64
C ASP A 219 5.40 10.78 -13.27
N HIS A 220 4.56 10.51 -12.27
CA HIS A 220 3.42 11.36 -11.92
C HIS A 220 3.64 12.21 -10.66
N LEU A 221 4.85 12.22 -10.12
CA LEU A 221 5.22 13.07 -8.98
C LEU A 221 6.13 14.21 -9.42
N LYS A 222 5.92 15.35 -8.83
CA LYS A 222 6.78 16.53 -8.90
C LYS A 222 7.64 16.61 -7.64
N ASP A 223 8.72 17.36 -7.71
CA ASP A 223 9.58 17.65 -6.55
C ASP A 223 8.81 18.23 -5.35
N THR A 224 7.77 19.02 -5.63
CA THR A 224 6.88 19.63 -4.62
C THR A 224 5.92 18.66 -3.96
N ASP A 225 5.76 17.45 -4.49
CA ASP A 225 4.83 16.43 -3.98
C ASP A 225 5.49 15.50 -2.97
N VAL A 226 6.83 15.51 -2.89
CA VAL A 226 7.62 14.51 -2.18
C VAL A 226 8.24 15.05 -0.91
N TYR A 227 8.07 14.30 0.15
CA TYR A 227 8.54 14.58 1.51
C TYR A 227 9.17 13.33 2.09
N GLN A 228 9.87 13.48 3.20
CA GLN A 228 10.51 12.38 3.90
C GLN A 228 10.34 12.51 5.42
N ASP A 229 10.32 11.37 6.11
CA ASP A 229 10.42 11.37 7.56
C ASP A 229 11.73 12.04 7.98
N SER A 230 11.66 12.85 9.01
CA SER A 230 12.86 13.41 9.66
C SER A 230 13.39 12.43 10.70
N ASP A 231 14.69 12.51 10.99
CA ASP A 231 15.33 11.65 11.98
C ASP A 231 14.57 11.66 13.32
N GLY A 232 14.07 10.48 13.70
CA GLY A 232 13.36 10.27 14.96
C GLY A 232 11.87 10.67 14.97
N ASN A 233 11.34 11.19 13.83
CA ASN A 233 9.92 11.56 13.71
C ASN A 233 9.32 10.97 12.45
N ASN A 234 8.47 9.98 12.60
CA ASN A 234 7.67 9.46 11.50
C ASN A 234 6.45 10.35 11.24
N TYR A 235 6.11 10.52 9.98
CA TYR A 235 4.90 11.24 9.56
C TYR A 235 3.64 10.63 10.19
N ILE A 236 3.58 9.30 10.27
CA ILE A 236 2.48 8.56 10.87
C ILE A 236 2.99 7.31 11.58
N ASP A 237 2.51 7.07 12.79
CA ASP A 237 2.78 5.85 13.56
C ASP A 237 1.77 4.75 13.17
N ILE A 238 2.09 3.98 12.15
CA ILE A 238 1.24 2.89 11.67
C ILE A 238 0.91 1.89 12.78
N GLN A 239 1.92 1.42 13.51
CA GLN A 239 1.73 0.40 14.54
C GLN A 239 0.88 0.93 15.71
N GLY A 240 1.18 2.13 16.19
CA GLY A 240 0.40 2.72 17.28
C GLY A 240 -1.07 2.95 16.90
N ILE A 241 -1.35 3.30 15.65
CA ILE A 241 -2.71 3.41 15.15
C ILE A 241 -3.38 2.03 15.04
N LEU A 242 -2.69 1.01 14.52
CA LEU A 242 -3.24 -0.36 14.46
C LEU A 242 -3.54 -0.92 15.86
N ASP A 243 -2.71 -0.62 16.86
CA ASP A 243 -2.97 -1.01 18.24
C ASP A 243 -4.23 -0.32 18.79
N LYS A 244 -4.39 1.00 18.57
CA LYS A 244 -5.63 1.73 18.90
C LYS A 244 -6.84 1.15 18.20
N LEU A 245 -6.71 0.81 16.92
CA LEU A 245 -7.80 0.21 16.14
C LEU A 245 -8.14 -1.20 16.61
N SER A 246 -7.20 -1.96 17.14
CA SER A 246 -7.46 -3.25 17.77
C SER A 246 -8.31 -3.10 19.04
N ASP A 247 -8.07 -2.05 19.84
CA ASP A 247 -8.88 -1.74 21.02
C ASP A 247 -10.28 -1.26 20.61
N ASN A 248 -10.37 -0.38 19.60
CA ASN A 248 -11.66 0.05 19.04
C ASN A 248 -12.46 -1.14 18.52
N SER A 249 -11.82 -2.01 17.75
CA SER A 249 -12.42 -3.24 17.22
C SER A 249 -12.99 -4.13 18.34
N THR A 250 -12.23 -4.30 19.44
CA THR A 250 -12.68 -5.07 20.60
C THR A 250 -13.90 -4.41 21.29
N THR A 251 -13.88 -3.09 21.40
CA THR A 251 -14.97 -2.31 22.00
C THR A 251 -16.28 -2.46 21.22
N LEU A 252 -16.22 -2.55 19.89
CA LEU A 252 -17.42 -2.71 19.05
C LEU A 252 -18.25 -3.95 19.40
N TYR A 253 -17.63 -5.04 19.83
CA TYR A 253 -18.38 -6.23 20.25
C TYR A 253 -19.17 -5.97 21.52
N THR A 254 -18.71 -5.09 22.40
CA THR A 254 -19.43 -4.73 23.64
C THR A 254 -20.54 -3.71 23.40
N GLN A 255 -20.57 -3.07 22.25
CA GLN A 255 -21.56 -2.06 21.88
C GLN A 255 -22.78 -2.64 21.15
N ASN A 256 -22.80 -3.93 20.86
CA ASN A 256 -24.00 -4.64 20.43
C ASN A 256 -24.91 -4.90 21.66
N ILE A 257 -25.68 -3.87 22.04
CA ILE A 257 -26.41 -3.80 23.34
C ILE A 257 -27.46 -4.90 23.48
N ASP A 258 -28.11 -5.25 22.38
CA ASP A 258 -29.18 -6.23 22.36
C ASP A 258 -28.67 -7.64 21.99
N ASN A 259 -27.37 -7.83 21.82
CA ASN A 259 -26.75 -9.04 21.26
C ASN A 259 -27.43 -9.48 19.96
N GLU A 260 -27.75 -8.50 19.10
CA GLU A 260 -28.45 -8.75 17.85
C GLU A 260 -27.56 -9.55 16.91
N LEU A 261 -28.00 -10.75 16.57
CA LEU A 261 -27.30 -11.65 15.67
C LEU A 261 -28.07 -11.78 14.36
N ILE A 262 -27.42 -11.49 13.25
CA ILE A 262 -28.00 -11.71 11.92
C ILE A 262 -28.24 -13.20 11.73
N SER A 263 -29.49 -13.56 11.37
CA SER A 263 -29.88 -14.92 11.02
C SER A 263 -30.48 -14.97 9.62
N PHE A 264 -30.08 -15.99 8.88
CA PHE A 264 -30.64 -16.30 7.56
C PHE A 264 -31.61 -17.49 7.63
N ASP A 265 -32.04 -17.89 8.83
CA ASP A 265 -32.98 -18.97 9.01
C ASP A 265 -34.32 -18.64 8.36
N GLY A 266 -34.87 -19.59 7.62
CA GLY A 266 -36.14 -19.42 6.89
C GLY A 266 -36.04 -18.62 5.59
N GLN A 267 -34.86 -18.09 5.26
CA GLN A 267 -34.58 -17.42 3.98
C GLN A 267 -34.16 -18.44 2.90
N ASP A 268 -34.34 -18.04 1.63
CA ASP A 268 -33.71 -18.75 0.53
C ASP A 268 -32.19 -18.65 0.64
N GLN A 269 -31.52 -19.76 0.87
CA GLN A 269 -30.06 -19.81 1.05
C GLN A 269 -29.26 -19.41 -0.20
N ASN A 270 -29.90 -19.34 -1.36
CA ASN A 270 -29.29 -18.80 -2.59
C ASN A 270 -29.48 -17.28 -2.74
N SER A 271 -30.27 -16.65 -1.89
CA SER A 271 -30.61 -15.22 -1.94
C SER A 271 -30.80 -14.63 -0.55
N ARG A 272 -29.75 -14.71 0.26
CA ARG A 272 -29.77 -14.21 1.64
C ARG A 272 -29.81 -12.68 1.68
N THR A 273 -30.62 -12.14 2.57
CA THR A 273 -30.84 -10.69 2.66
C THR A 273 -30.73 -10.21 4.11
N ILE A 274 -30.04 -9.07 4.28
CA ILE A 274 -30.04 -8.28 5.51
C ILE A 274 -30.78 -6.97 5.21
N ASN A 275 -31.90 -6.72 5.91
CA ASN A 275 -32.61 -5.45 5.81
C ASN A 275 -32.20 -4.55 6.98
N VAL A 276 -31.29 -3.63 6.77
CA VAL A 276 -30.75 -2.77 7.83
C VAL A 276 -31.78 -1.77 8.37
N SER A 277 -32.81 -1.45 7.60
CA SER A 277 -33.88 -0.56 8.08
C SER A 277 -34.76 -1.20 9.17
N SER A 278 -34.68 -2.52 9.36
CA SER A 278 -35.36 -3.24 10.44
C SER A 278 -34.49 -3.44 11.68
N LEU A 279 -33.21 -3.10 11.62
CA LEU A 279 -32.28 -3.24 12.73
C LEU A 279 -32.35 -2.00 13.64
N LYS A 280 -31.99 -2.20 14.90
CA LYS A 280 -32.02 -1.13 15.88
C LYS A 280 -30.78 -0.23 15.76
N THR A 281 -30.99 1.05 15.96
CA THR A 281 -29.90 2.03 16.12
C THR A 281 -29.65 2.29 17.60
N ASN A 282 -28.39 2.47 17.96
CA ASN A 282 -28.01 2.94 19.29
C ASN A 282 -28.19 4.48 19.42
N ASP A 283 -27.92 5.02 20.60
CA ASP A 283 -28.05 6.48 20.89
C ASP A 283 -27.14 7.35 20.00
N ASN A 284 -26.12 6.77 19.37
CA ASN A 284 -25.22 7.45 18.45
C ASN A 284 -25.64 7.30 16.98
N ASN A 285 -26.86 6.86 16.73
CA ASN A 285 -27.39 6.58 15.39
C ASN A 285 -26.56 5.54 14.61
N GLN A 286 -25.99 4.55 15.32
CA GLN A 286 -25.23 3.46 14.72
C GLN A 286 -26.01 2.16 14.81
N ILE A 287 -25.92 1.33 13.78
CA ILE A 287 -26.37 -0.06 13.80
C ILE A 287 -25.14 -0.93 14.07
N ILE A 288 -25.12 -1.65 15.17
CA ILE A 288 -24.03 -2.56 15.53
C ILE A 288 -24.64 -3.92 15.79
N VAL A 289 -24.32 -4.89 14.94
CA VAL A 289 -24.90 -6.24 14.96
C VAL A 289 -23.82 -7.29 14.70
N ASP A 290 -24.06 -8.49 15.20
CA ASP A 290 -23.16 -9.60 14.98
C ASP A 290 -23.60 -10.43 13.76
N ILE A 291 -22.61 -10.96 13.02
CA ILE A 291 -22.80 -11.93 11.95
C ILE A 291 -21.78 -13.05 12.08
N LYS A 292 -22.23 -14.30 11.88
CA LYS A 292 -21.32 -15.44 11.97
C LYS A 292 -20.33 -15.48 10.81
N ALA A 293 -19.07 -15.77 11.09
CA ALA A 293 -18.06 -16.03 10.07
C ALA A 293 -18.51 -17.14 9.12
N SER A 294 -19.12 -18.21 9.65
CA SER A 294 -19.66 -19.33 8.86
C SER A 294 -20.72 -18.91 7.84
N ASP A 295 -21.42 -17.77 8.06
CA ASP A 295 -22.35 -17.23 7.06
C ASP A 295 -21.63 -16.50 5.93
N LEU A 296 -20.49 -15.86 6.19
CA LEU A 296 -19.65 -15.24 5.16
C LEU A 296 -18.89 -16.29 4.33
N GLU A 297 -18.61 -17.44 4.90
CA GLU A 297 -17.87 -18.53 4.25
C GLU A 297 -18.69 -19.33 3.23
N LYS A 298 -20.02 -19.13 3.19
CA LYS A 298 -20.89 -19.76 2.17
C LYS A 298 -20.68 -19.13 0.80
N ASN A 299 -20.72 -19.93 -0.27
CA ASN A 299 -20.55 -19.46 -1.66
C ASN A 299 -21.83 -18.78 -2.23
N THR A 300 -22.72 -18.29 -1.40
CA THR A 300 -23.97 -17.65 -1.82
C THR A 300 -23.96 -16.17 -1.42
N PRO A 301 -24.53 -15.29 -2.26
CA PRO A 301 -24.48 -13.85 -2.01
C PRO A 301 -25.29 -13.45 -0.78
N ILE A 302 -24.88 -12.33 -0.18
CA ILE A 302 -25.64 -11.60 0.84
C ILE A 302 -25.99 -10.24 0.25
N THR A 303 -27.29 -9.92 0.21
CA THR A 303 -27.78 -8.62 -0.22
C THR A 303 -28.14 -7.77 1.00
N ILE A 304 -27.49 -6.62 1.15
CA ILE A 304 -27.80 -5.65 2.21
C ILE A 304 -28.74 -4.61 1.62
N LYS A 305 -29.91 -4.40 2.25
CA LYS A 305 -30.95 -3.46 1.81
C LYS A 305 -31.24 -2.42 2.88
N GLY A 306 -31.81 -1.29 2.45
CA GLY A 306 -32.30 -0.26 3.37
C GLY A 306 -31.26 0.78 3.75
N ILE A 307 -30.19 0.89 2.98
CA ILE A 307 -29.14 1.91 3.14
C ILE A 307 -29.51 3.12 2.29
N ASN A 308 -29.23 4.32 2.80
CA ASN A 308 -29.27 5.57 2.04
C ASN A 308 -28.11 6.49 2.48
N LYS A 309 -27.98 7.63 1.84
CA LYS A 309 -26.91 8.61 2.16
C LYS A 309 -27.00 9.20 3.56
N ASP A 310 -28.18 9.20 4.17
CA ASP A 310 -28.43 9.69 5.52
C ASP A 310 -28.39 8.57 6.57
N SER A 311 -28.10 7.34 6.19
CA SER A 311 -27.90 6.22 7.12
C SER A 311 -26.76 6.53 8.08
N GLY A 312 -26.90 6.16 9.35
CA GLY A 312 -25.78 6.08 10.27
C GLY A 312 -24.86 4.90 9.90
N PRO A 313 -23.70 4.80 10.54
CA PRO A 313 -22.78 3.69 10.30
C PRO A 313 -23.43 2.35 10.66
N ILE A 314 -23.13 1.36 9.83
CA ILE A 314 -23.61 -0.01 9.97
C ILE A 314 -22.38 -0.89 10.18
N ILE A 315 -22.26 -1.46 11.35
CA ILE A 315 -21.09 -2.21 11.79
C ILE A 315 -21.50 -3.66 11.98
N PHE A 316 -20.91 -4.54 11.20
CA PHE A 316 -21.04 -5.99 11.33
C PHE A 316 -19.84 -6.54 12.09
N ASN A 317 -20.06 -6.95 13.34
CA ASN A 317 -19.05 -7.68 14.11
C ASN A 317 -19.03 -9.14 13.66
N ILE A 318 -17.89 -9.64 13.27
CA ILE A 318 -17.76 -11.05 12.86
C ILE A 318 -17.51 -11.91 14.09
N VAL A 319 -18.41 -12.87 14.31
CA VAL A 319 -18.36 -13.78 15.45
C VAL A 319 -18.20 -15.24 15.01
N ASP A 320 -17.72 -16.08 15.93
CA ASP A 320 -17.73 -17.53 15.75
C ASP A 320 -19.18 -18.10 15.88
N ASP A 321 -19.35 -19.41 15.70
CA ASP A 321 -20.67 -20.04 15.80
C ASP A 321 -21.28 -20.00 17.22
N ASN A 322 -20.46 -19.70 18.23
CA ASN A 322 -20.88 -19.54 19.62
C ASN A 322 -21.19 -18.06 19.98
N GLY A 323 -21.01 -17.13 19.04
CA GLY A 323 -21.21 -15.69 19.26
C GLY A 323 -20.02 -14.98 19.91
N ASN A 324 -18.84 -15.59 19.94
CA ASN A 324 -17.63 -14.93 20.44
C ASN A 324 -16.91 -14.17 19.32
N PRO A 325 -16.19 -13.08 19.63
CA PRO A 325 -15.35 -12.40 18.66
C PRO A 325 -14.42 -13.37 17.95
N ILE A 326 -14.37 -13.27 16.62
CA ILE A 326 -13.53 -14.18 15.79
C ILE A 326 -12.06 -13.96 16.04
N THR A 327 -11.25 -15.02 16.11
CA THR A 327 -9.80 -14.98 16.33
C THR A 327 -8.98 -15.74 15.27
N GLY A 328 -9.65 -16.60 14.51
CA GLY A 328 -9.03 -17.47 13.52
C GLY A 328 -8.96 -16.85 12.11
N ILE A 329 -8.89 -17.74 11.12
CA ILE A 329 -8.93 -17.39 9.71
C ILE A 329 -10.39 -17.30 9.29
N VAL A 330 -10.75 -16.25 8.53
CA VAL A 330 -12.07 -16.10 7.92
C VAL A 330 -11.92 -16.08 6.40
N ASN A 331 -12.67 -16.96 5.72
CA ASN A 331 -12.74 -17.02 4.27
C ASN A 331 -14.07 -16.42 3.80
N VAL A 332 -14.04 -15.19 3.31
CA VAL A 332 -15.25 -14.53 2.81
C VAL A 332 -15.52 -14.98 1.38
N ASN A 333 -16.41 -15.94 1.23
CA ASN A 333 -16.82 -16.50 -0.06
C ASN A 333 -18.19 -15.94 -0.53
N SER A 334 -18.89 -15.23 0.36
CA SER A 334 -20.14 -14.57 0.04
C SER A 334 -19.92 -13.24 -0.65
N GLN A 335 -20.44 -13.08 -1.87
CA GLN A 335 -20.50 -11.77 -2.50
C GLN A 335 -21.42 -10.85 -1.70
N ILE A 336 -20.96 -9.64 -1.41
CA ILE A 336 -21.76 -8.59 -0.77
C ILE A 336 -22.35 -7.68 -1.84
N LYS A 337 -23.69 -7.54 -1.83
CA LYS A 337 -24.45 -6.67 -2.72
C LYS A 337 -25.20 -5.63 -1.92
N LEU A 338 -25.24 -4.38 -2.40
CA LEU A 338 -25.99 -3.30 -1.76
C LEU A 338 -27.16 -2.88 -2.62
N ILE A 339 -28.34 -2.78 -2.03
CA ILE A 339 -29.52 -2.19 -2.64
C ILE A 339 -30.00 -1.05 -1.75
N TYR A 340 -29.97 0.15 -2.31
CA TYR A 340 -30.41 1.35 -1.61
C TYR A 340 -31.93 1.42 -1.45
N THR A 341 -32.39 2.32 -0.59
CA THR A 341 -33.82 2.52 -0.34
C THR A 341 -34.61 2.97 -1.57
N ASP A 342 -33.98 3.61 -2.54
CA ASP A 342 -34.56 3.99 -3.82
C ASP A 342 -34.64 2.83 -4.83
N GLY A 343 -34.16 1.65 -4.46
CA GLY A 343 -34.12 0.45 -5.29
C GLY A 343 -32.94 0.33 -6.22
N THR A 344 -32.03 1.33 -6.23
CA THR A 344 -30.79 1.25 -7.02
C THR A 344 -29.81 0.27 -6.36
N THR A 345 -28.94 -0.31 -7.18
CA THR A 345 -27.91 -1.26 -6.73
C THR A 345 -26.53 -0.62 -6.89
N ARG A 346 -25.71 -0.67 -5.84
CA ARG A 346 -24.30 -0.36 -5.96
C ARG A 346 -23.55 -1.57 -6.51
N SER A 347 -22.76 -1.35 -7.55
CA SER A 347 -21.82 -2.34 -8.09
C SER A 347 -20.39 -1.93 -7.74
N ASN A 348 -19.47 -2.89 -7.73
CA ASN A 348 -18.05 -2.61 -7.60
C ASN A 348 -17.56 -1.83 -8.83
N HIS A 349 -17.16 -0.59 -8.63
CA HIS A 349 -16.63 0.31 -9.66
C HIS A 349 -15.84 1.45 -9.00
N GLU A 350 -15.16 2.24 -9.81
CA GLU A 350 -14.48 3.45 -9.34
C GLU A 350 -15.44 4.37 -8.58
N THR A 351 -14.94 4.93 -7.47
CA THR A 351 -15.79 5.65 -6.53
C THR A 351 -16.09 7.06 -7.02
N GLU A 352 -17.38 7.37 -7.11
CA GLU A 352 -17.89 8.70 -7.47
C GLU A 352 -18.27 9.54 -6.24
N ASP A 353 -18.57 8.90 -5.11
CA ASP A 353 -19.06 9.55 -3.90
C ASP A 353 -18.71 8.70 -2.66
N PHE A 354 -18.32 9.34 -1.57
CA PHE A 354 -18.10 8.68 -0.28
C PHE A 354 -19.31 8.74 0.65
N SER A 355 -20.31 9.58 0.36
CA SER A 355 -21.43 9.85 1.27
C SER A 355 -22.30 8.64 1.59
N ASP A 356 -22.22 7.58 0.80
CA ASP A 356 -22.94 6.33 0.98
C ASP A 356 -22.07 5.18 1.57
N ALA A 357 -20.82 5.48 1.93
CA ALA A 357 -19.87 4.50 2.48
C ALA A 357 -20.09 4.24 3.98
N HIS A 358 -21.22 3.63 4.35
CA HIS A 358 -21.64 3.47 5.75
C HIS A 358 -21.32 2.10 6.35
N ILE A 359 -20.78 1.15 5.60
CA ILE A 359 -20.60 -0.23 6.07
C ILE A 359 -19.18 -0.47 6.55
N LEU A 360 -19.08 -1.00 7.78
CA LEU A 360 -17.85 -1.48 8.38
C LEU A 360 -17.97 -2.96 8.78
N TRP A 361 -17.04 -3.77 8.33
CA TRP A 361 -16.90 -5.17 8.72
C TRP A 361 -15.78 -5.30 9.73
N ASN A 362 -16.14 -5.57 10.98
CA ASN A 362 -15.21 -5.72 12.09
C ASN A 362 -14.82 -7.19 12.26
N PHE A 363 -13.63 -7.55 11.79
CA PHE A 363 -13.09 -8.91 11.90
C PHE A 363 -12.33 -9.16 13.22
N GLY A 364 -12.40 -8.24 14.16
CA GLY A 364 -11.92 -8.43 15.51
C GLY A 364 -10.44 -8.78 15.62
N GLN A 365 -10.19 -9.90 16.24
CA GLN A 365 -8.86 -10.43 16.48
C GLN A 365 -8.48 -11.53 15.49
N SER A 366 -9.10 -11.55 14.31
CA SER A 366 -8.77 -12.52 13.26
C SER A 366 -7.29 -12.51 12.93
N SER A 367 -6.72 -13.68 12.70
CA SER A 367 -5.33 -13.83 12.26
C SER A 367 -5.17 -13.68 10.74
N ALA A 368 -6.20 -14.02 9.98
CA ALA A 368 -6.23 -13.79 8.53
C ALA A 368 -7.67 -13.59 8.03
N VAL A 369 -7.80 -12.78 6.96
CA VAL A 369 -9.08 -12.55 6.26
C VAL A 369 -8.84 -12.70 4.76
N ASN A 370 -9.48 -13.69 4.14
CA ASN A 370 -9.40 -13.95 2.71
C ASN A 370 -10.69 -13.52 2.03
N ILE A 371 -10.66 -12.45 1.23
CA ILE A 371 -11.80 -11.94 0.47
C ILE A 371 -11.81 -12.65 -0.90
N ASN A 372 -12.61 -13.70 -1.02
CA ASN A 372 -12.69 -14.56 -2.19
C ASN A 372 -13.87 -14.24 -3.12
N ALA A 373 -14.70 -13.27 -2.76
CA ALA A 373 -15.84 -12.81 -3.55
C ALA A 373 -15.91 -11.28 -3.57
N ALA A 374 -16.61 -10.70 -4.56
CA ALA A 374 -16.76 -9.24 -4.65
C ALA A 374 -17.38 -8.67 -3.37
N PHE A 375 -16.73 -7.66 -2.81
CA PHE A 375 -16.98 -7.19 -1.46
C PHE A 375 -17.17 -5.68 -1.41
N GLN A 376 -18.13 -5.24 -0.60
CA GLN A 376 -18.42 -3.83 -0.40
C GLN A 376 -18.52 -3.50 1.08
N GLY A 377 -17.85 -2.43 1.46
CA GLY A 377 -17.69 -1.97 2.83
C GLY A 377 -16.24 -2.04 3.32
N SER A 378 -15.93 -1.21 4.29
CA SER A 378 -14.60 -1.14 4.87
C SER A 378 -14.30 -2.36 5.75
N VAL A 379 -13.06 -2.81 5.73
CA VAL A 379 -12.57 -3.97 6.48
C VAL A 379 -11.68 -3.49 7.61
N LEU A 380 -12.06 -3.80 8.84
CA LEU A 380 -11.29 -3.55 10.07
C LEU A 380 -10.79 -4.88 10.64
N ALA A 381 -9.53 -5.19 10.42
CA ALA A 381 -8.87 -6.40 10.90
C ALA A 381 -7.42 -6.11 11.32
N PRO A 382 -7.18 -5.27 12.36
CA PRO A 382 -5.88 -4.66 12.64
C PRO A 382 -4.73 -5.66 12.85
N LYS A 383 -5.05 -6.89 13.26
CA LYS A 383 -4.07 -7.96 13.53
C LYS A 383 -3.95 -8.97 12.40
N ALA A 384 -4.82 -8.90 11.39
CA ALA A 384 -4.91 -9.92 10.36
C ALA A 384 -3.98 -9.68 9.18
N ASP A 385 -3.61 -10.77 8.54
CA ASP A 385 -3.14 -10.78 7.17
C ASP A 385 -4.36 -10.84 6.23
N ILE A 386 -4.58 -9.76 5.47
CA ILE A 386 -5.72 -9.64 4.57
C ILE A 386 -5.29 -9.96 3.14
N VAL A 387 -6.01 -10.86 2.48
CA VAL A 387 -5.83 -11.16 1.06
C VAL A 387 -7.10 -10.82 0.30
N VAL A 388 -6.99 -9.87 -0.62
CA VAL A 388 -8.09 -9.44 -1.49
C VAL A 388 -7.95 -10.16 -2.83
N GLY A 389 -8.75 -11.20 -3.03
CA GLY A 389 -8.77 -12.04 -4.22
C GLY A 389 -9.88 -11.71 -5.22
N GLN A 390 -10.78 -10.79 -4.89
CA GLN A 390 -11.85 -10.27 -5.74
C GLN A 390 -12.05 -8.77 -5.46
N ASN A 391 -12.78 -8.08 -6.34
CA ASN A 391 -12.99 -6.63 -6.21
C ASN A 391 -13.51 -6.25 -4.83
N LEU A 392 -12.89 -5.24 -4.23
CA LEU A 392 -13.28 -4.68 -2.94
C LEU A 392 -13.37 -3.16 -3.01
N ASP A 393 -14.49 -2.61 -2.55
CA ASP A 393 -14.68 -1.17 -2.37
C ASP A 393 -14.75 -0.85 -0.87
N GLY A 394 -13.86 -0.02 -0.36
CA GLY A 394 -13.79 0.37 1.06
C GLY A 394 -12.38 0.66 1.54
N ASN A 395 -12.24 1.03 2.82
CA ASN A 395 -10.94 1.03 3.48
C ASN A 395 -10.52 -0.41 3.80
N ILE A 396 -9.22 -0.71 3.69
CA ILE A 396 -8.65 -2.03 4.00
C ILE A 396 -7.59 -1.83 5.08
N ILE A 397 -7.93 -2.21 6.31
CA ILE A 397 -7.12 -1.95 7.50
C ILE A 397 -6.70 -3.27 8.12
N GLY A 398 -5.39 -3.58 8.07
CA GLY A 398 -4.84 -4.85 8.55
C GLY A 398 -3.39 -4.78 8.95
N ASN A 399 -2.87 -5.87 9.52
CA ASN A 399 -1.44 -6.01 9.77
C ASN A 399 -0.67 -6.09 8.45
N SER A 400 -1.09 -6.98 7.55
CA SER A 400 -0.61 -6.98 6.18
C SER A 400 -1.78 -7.05 5.19
N VAL A 401 -1.60 -6.45 4.01
CA VAL A 401 -2.62 -6.40 2.96
C VAL A 401 -2.00 -6.86 1.64
N THR A 402 -2.58 -7.89 1.05
CA THR A 402 -2.20 -8.38 -0.29
C THR A 402 -3.37 -8.17 -1.25
N ILE A 403 -3.15 -7.39 -2.31
CA ILE A 403 -4.13 -7.09 -3.34
C ILE A 403 -3.84 -7.91 -4.58
N ASN A 404 -4.70 -8.89 -4.88
CA ASN A 404 -4.63 -9.74 -6.06
C ASN A 404 -5.75 -9.48 -7.07
N ALA A 405 -6.71 -8.64 -6.73
CA ALA A 405 -7.80 -8.17 -7.59
C ALA A 405 -8.00 -6.67 -7.42
N GLU A 406 -8.69 -6.05 -8.35
CA GLU A 406 -8.95 -4.62 -8.33
C GLU A 406 -9.65 -4.18 -7.03
N SER A 407 -9.22 -3.04 -6.48
CA SER A 407 -9.81 -2.47 -5.27
C SER A 407 -9.95 -0.96 -5.40
N HIS A 408 -11.00 -0.40 -4.77
CA HIS A 408 -11.36 1.00 -4.91
C HIS A 408 -11.51 1.67 -3.54
N ARG A 409 -10.97 2.87 -3.42
CA ARG A 409 -11.16 3.73 -2.26
C ARG A 409 -12.63 4.12 -2.14
N TRP A 410 -13.22 3.87 -0.98
CA TRP A 410 -14.58 4.25 -0.61
C TRP A 410 -14.59 4.46 0.89
N ASP A 411 -14.27 5.70 1.30
CA ASP A 411 -13.93 6.05 2.68
C ASP A 411 -15.14 5.96 3.60
N PHE A 412 -15.02 5.15 4.64
CA PHE A 412 -16.07 4.93 5.64
C PHE A 412 -16.54 6.23 6.29
N GLN A 413 -17.84 6.45 6.25
CA GLN A 413 -18.51 7.60 6.83
C GLN A 413 -19.10 7.26 8.19
N GLN A 414 -18.48 7.73 9.25
CA GLN A 414 -18.96 7.49 10.62
C GLN A 414 -20.27 8.22 10.94
N GLY A 415 -20.65 9.23 10.16
CA GLY A 415 -21.75 10.13 10.47
C GLY A 415 -21.36 11.16 11.55
N SER A 416 -22.23 12.14 11.78
CA SER A 416 -22.03 13.11 12.85
C SER A 416 -22.39 12.47 14.19
N THR A 417 -21.42 12.25 15.05
CA THR A 417 -21.69 12.03 16.47
C THR A 417 -22.31 13.33 17.01
N THR A 418 -23.60 13.35 17.31
CA THR A 418 -24.24 14.43 18.04
C THR A 418 -23.81 14.38 19.50
N GLY A 419 -22.52 14.65 19.74
CA GLY A 419 -22.02 15.05 21.04
C GLY A 419 -22.41 16.50 21.26
N SER A 420 -23.29 16.75 22.21
CA SER A 420 -23.71 18.04 22.67
C SER A 420 -22.49 18.90 23.03
N THR A 421 -22.01 19.69 22.10
CA THR A 421 -21.20 20.86 22.40
C THR A 421 -22.13 22.05 22.34
N THR A 422 -22.48 22.57 23.50
CA THR A 422 -23.03 23.93 23.67
C THR A 422 -22.07 24.89 22.98
N GLY A 423 -22.36 25.22 21.73
CA GLY A 423 -21.60 26.15 20.93
C GLY A 423 -21.85 27.56 21.45
N SER A 424 -20.79 28.19 21.90
CA SER A 424 -20.74 29.64 22.09
C SER A 424 -20.85 30.31 20.73
N THR A 425 -22.02 30.82 20.40
CA THR A 425 -22.23 31.75 19.29
C THR A 425 -21.69 33.13 19.69
N THR A 426 -20.48 33.46 19.28
CA THR A 426 -20.03 34.84 19.21
C THR A 426 -20.66 35.48 17.99
N GLY A 427 -21.77 36.23 18.26
CA GLY A 427 -22.38 37.08 17.26
C GLY A 427 -21.46 38.26 16.93
N SER A 428 -21.05 38.34 15.68
CA SER A 428 -20.44 39.55 15.13
C SER A 428 -21.56 40.49 14.69
N THR A 429 -21.87 41.49 15.51
CA THR A 429 -22.72 42.62 15.13
C THR A 429 -21.86 43.63 14.38
N THR A 430 -21.98 43.66 13.07
CA THR A 430 -21.55 44.83 12.27
C THR A 430 -22.58 45.94 12.41
N GLY A 431 -22.27 46.91 13.26
CA GLY A 431 -23.01 48.16 13.34
C GLY A 431 -22.69 49.06 12.14
N SER A 432 -23.66 49.24 11.27
CA SER A 432 -23.64 50.30 10.25
C SER A 432 -24.22 51.58 10.88
N THR A 433 -23.40 52.59 11.10
CA THR A 433 -23.88 53.95 11.41
C THR A 433 -23.90 54.78 10.15
N THR A 434 -25.09 54.99 9.59
CA THR A 434 -25.36 56.09 8.67
C THR A 434 -25.63 57.35 9.48
N GLY A 435 -24.75 58.36 9.40
CA GLY A 435 -24.98 59.71 9.89
C GLY A 435 -25.37 60.60 8.73
N SER A 436 -26.61 61.12 8.78
CA SER A 436 -27.04 62.29 8.00
C SER A 436 -26.87 63.53 8.82
N THR A 437 -26.24 64.50 8.27
CA THR A 437 -26.59 65.92 8.01
C THR A 437 -25.39 66.67 7.50
#